data_99ac86a3c143580c57d811b9cb07319a
#
_entry.id   99ac86a3c143580c57d811b9cb07319a
#
_cell.length_a   1.000
_cell.length_b   1.000
_cell.length_c   1.000
_cell.angle_alpha   90.00
_cell.angle_beta   90.00
_cell.angle_gamma   90.00
#
_symmetry.space_group_name_H-M   'P 1'
#
loop_
_entity.id
_entity.type
_entity.pdbx_description
1 polymer ?
#
loop_
_entity_poly.entity_id
_entity_poly.type
_entity_poly.pdbx_seq_one_letter_code
_entity_poly.pdbx_strand_id
1 'polypeptide(L)'
;MRFHTEHRFHGSPGAVAALLADPGFYVGLALPDLSQPEVLEQHADSDDAALVLRYEYVGSLDPMARRLLGPKRLAWIQEMHVNSSSGSGSGSGTLRFRAEADPKRLHGSADFILAGDEAGTVRQLDGELVVAVPVIGHQAERRIVPGILRRMDIEAQALDEKLRGG
;
A
#
# COMPACT_ATOMS: atom_id res chain seq x y z
N MET A 1 -11.04 -10.95 2.91
CA MET A 1 -11.76 -10.39 1.73
C MET A 1 -10.75 -10.09 0.64
N ARG A 2 -10.98 -10.63 -0.54
CA ARG A 2 -10.12 -10.34 -1.71
C ARG A 2 -10.49 -8.99 -2.32
N PHE A 3 -9.50 -8.33 -2.91
CA PHE A 3 -9.68 -7.09 -3.64
C PHE A 3 -8.73 -7.03 -4.84
N HIS A 4 -9.11 -6.27 -5.83
CA HIS A 4 -8.34 -6.04 -7.05
C HIS A 4 -8.39 -4.55 -7.39
N THR A 5 -7.29 -4.01 -7.91
CA THR A 5 -7.26 -2.66 -8.47
C THR A 5 -6.25 -2.56 -9.61
N GLU A 6 -6.52 -1.65 -10.53
CA GLU A 6 -5.65 -1.35 -11.66
C GLU A 6 -5.39 0.14 -11.72
N HIS A 7 -4.14 0.53 -11.94
CA HIS A 7 -3.74 1.92 -12.10
C HIS A 7 -2.84 2.08 -13.31
N ARG A 8 -2.99 3.22 -14.01
CA ARG A 8 -2.17 3.57 -15.17
C ARG A 8 -1.30 4.78 -14.85
N PHE A 9 -0.05 4.73 -15.28
CA PHE A 9 0.96 5.74 -15.04
C PHE A 9 1.63 6.20 -16.35
N HIS A 10 1.98 7.48 -16.41
CA HIS A 10 2.70 8.10 -17.53
C HIS A 10 4.23 7.95 -17.44
N GLY A 11 4.72 6.82 -17.07
CA GLY A 11 6.15 6.55 -16.94
C GLY A 11 6.48 5.12 -17.24
N SER A 12 7.76 4.81 -17.39
CA SER A 12 8.22 3.43 -17.57
C SER A 12 8.02 2.60 -16.31
N PRO A 13 7.91 1.27 -16.40
CA PRO A 13 7.86 0.41 -15.23
C PRO A 13 9.00 0.64 -14.23
N GLY A 14 10.21 0.91 -14.72
CA GLY A 14 11.36 1.25 -13.87
C GLY A 14 11.18 2.56 -13.11
N ALA A 15 10.62 3.60 -13.74
CA ALA A 15 10.33 4.87 -13.08
C ALA A 15 9.24 4.71 -12.01
N VAL A 16 8.19 3.95 -12.29
CA VAL A 16 7.14 3.62 -11.33
C VAL A 16 7.72 2.84 -10.15
N ALA A 17 8.51 1.79 -10.43
CA ALA A 17 9.16 0.99 -9.40
C ALA A 17 10.07 1.83 -8.49
N ALA A 18 10.85 2.73 -9.06
CA ALA A 18 11.73 3.63 -8.30
C ALA A 18 10.94 4.54 -7.33
N LEU A 19 9.81 5.10 -7.75
CA LEU A 19 8.96 5.91 -6.88
C LEU A 19 8.24 5.08 -5.81
N LEU A 20 7.79 3.88 -6.15
CA LEU A 20 7.20 2.96 -5.15
C LEU A 20 8.19 2.55 -4.07
N ALA A 21 9.47 2.54 -4.36
CA ALA A 21 10.55 2.23 -3.42
C ALA A 21 11.13 3.46 -2.71
N ASP A 22 10.71 4.67 -3.07
CA ASP A 22 11.23 5.92 -2.51
C ASP A 22 10.48 6.29 -1.21
N PRO A 23 11.14 6.24 -0.04
CA PRO A 23 10.51 6.67 1.22
C PRO A 23 10.09 8.13 1.19
N GLY A 24 10.80 8.99 0.47
CA GLY A 24 10.48 10.41 0.32
C GLY A 24 9.13 10.64 -0.36
N PHE A 25 8.73 9.75 -1.27
CA PHE A 25 7.40 9.80 -1.86
C PHE A 25 6.29 9.64 -0.81
N TYR A 26 6.40 8.65 0.05
CA TYR A 26 5.39 8.37 1.09
C TYR A 26 5.39 9.41 2.20
N VAL A 27 6.56 9.89 2.60
CA VAL A 27 6.69 10.96 3.61
C VAL A 27 6.07 12.27 3.12
N GLY A 28 6.18 12.56 1.83
CA GLY A 28 5.56 13.74 1.20
C GLY A 28 4.09 13.58 0.82
N LEU A 29 3.54 12.37 0.91
CA LEU A 29 2.17 12.06 0.51
C LEU A 29 1.18 12.35 1.65
N ALA A 30 0.30 13.33 1.45
CA ALA A 30 -0.79 13.59 2.39
C ALA A 30 -1.95 12.64 2.14
N LEU A 31 -2.16 11.70 3.04
CA LEU A 31 -3.30 10.77 3.02
C LEU A 31 -4.33 11.19 4.07
N PRO A 32 -5.63 11.19 3.73
CA PRO A 32 -6.68 11.51 4.68
C PRO A 32 -6.65 10.60 5.91
N ASP A 33 -6.80 11.20 7.09
CA ASP A 33 -6.87 10.50 8.37
C ASP A 33 -5.65 9.64 8.74
N LEU A 34 -4.54 9.81 8.04
CA LEU A 34 -3.29 9.12 8.36
C LEU A 34 -2.21 10.10 8.83
N SER A 35 -1.43 9.67 9.79
CA SER A 35 -0.20 10.37 10.13
C SER A 35 0.81 10.27 8.99
N GLN A 36 1.78 11.18 8.95
CA GLN A 36 2.97 11.00 8.14
C GLN A 36 3.63 9.66 8.52
N PRO A 37 4.00 8.81 7.55
CA PRO A 37 4.60 7.52 7.89
C PRO A 37 5.99 7.67 8.50
N GLU A 38 6.30 6.78 9.41
CA GLU A 38 7.64 6.57 9.93
C GLU A 38 8.36 5.54 9.07
N VAL A 39 9.53 5.86 8.56
CA VAL A 39 10.37 4.93 7.79
C VAL A 39 11.14 4.07 8.77
N LEU A 40 10.81 2.78 8.85
CA LEU A 40 11.46 1.84 9.76
C LEU A 40 12.68 1.19 9.13
N GLU A 41 12.57 0.77 7.88
CA GLU A 41 13.63 0.12 7.13
C GLU A 41 13.58 0.52 5.66
N GLN A 42 14.75 0.60 5.04
CA GLN A 42 14.91 0.82 3.60
C GLN A 42 16.11 0.03 3.09
N HIS A 43 15.90 -0.68 2.00
CA HIS A 43 16.95 -1.35 1.26
C HIS A 43 16.72 -1.14 -0.23
N ALA A 44 17.76 -0.86 -0.98
CA ALA A 44 17.68 -0.72 -2.43
C ALA A 44 18.96 -1.20 -3.08
N ASP A 45 18.84 -2.21 -3.92
CA ASP A 45 19.84 -2.66 -4.88
C ASP A 45 19.42 -2.24 -6.29
N SER A 46 20.18 -2.63 -7.29
CA SER A 46 19.92 -2.25 -8.70
C SER A 46 18.55 -2.67 -9.21
N ASP A 47 18.07 -3.83 -8.81
CA ASP A 47 16.85 -4.46 -9.34
C ASP A 47 15.84 -4.85 -8.27
N ASP A 48 16.19 -4.69 -6.99
CA ASP A 48 15.36 -5.06 -5.86
C ASP A 48 15.37 -3.98 -4.79
N ALA A 49 14.20 -3.65 -4.27
CA ALA A 49 14.07 -2.68 -3.19
C ALA A 49 13.04 -3.14 -2.17
N ALA A 50 13.30 -2.83 -0.92
CA ALA A 50 12.41 -3.07 0.20
C ALA A 50 12.23 -1.81 1.02
N LEU A 51 11.00 -1.55 1.43
CA LEU A 51 10.62 -0.40 2.23
C LEU A 51 9.64 -0.83 3.31
N VAL A 52 9.93 -0.48 4.56
CA VAL A 52 9.05 -0.74 5.71
C VAL A 52 8.62 0.58 6.33
N LEU A 53 7.32 0.80 6.35
CA LEU A 53 6.69 2.01 6.86
C LEU A 53 5.74 1.69 8.01
N ARG A 54 5.67 2.58 8.98
CA ARG A 54 4.67 2.56 10.03
C ARG A 54 3.67 3.70 9.82
N TYR A 55 2.40 3.37 9.79
CA TYR A 55 1.30 4.33 9.73
C TYR A 55 0.46 4.31 10.99
N GLU A 56 -0.13 5.44 11.32
CA GLU A 56 -1.12 5.57 12.38
C GLU A 56 -2.37 6.27 11.84
N TYR A 57 -3.54 5.71 12.16
CA TYR A 57 -4.81 6.33 11.85
C TYR A 57 -5.11 7.42 12.90
N VAL A 58 -5.29 8.65 12.44
CA VAL A 58 -5.52 9.83 13.28
C VAL A 58 -6.93 10.38 13.17
N GLY A 59 -7.77 9.77 12.34
CA GLY A 59 -9.18 10.12 12.19
C GLY A 59 -10.06 9.54 13.29
N SER A 60 -11.36 9.78 13.18
CA SER A 60 -12.36 9.20 14.08
C SER A 60 -12.65 7.75 13.71
N LEU A 61 -12.49 6.84 14.66
CA LEU A 61 -12.84 5.44 14.48
C LEU A 61 -14.36 5.26 14.64
N ASP A 62 -14.95 4.44 13.76
CA ASP A 62 -16.33 4.03 13.93
C ASP A 62 -16.52 3.12 15.18
N PRO A 63 -17.76 2.92 15.66
CA PRO A 63 -18.01 2.14 16.88
C PRO A 63 -17.53 0.68 16.79
N MET A 64 -17.53 0.07 15.59
CA MET A 64 -17.03 -1.29 15.38
C MET A 64 -15.51 -1.34 15.50
N ALA A 65 -14.80 -0.42 14.83
CA ALA A 65 -13.35 -0.32 14.92
C ALA A 65 -12.93 -0.02 16.38
N ARG A 66 -13.65 0.83 17.08
CA ARG A 66 -13.39 1.11 18.49
C ARG A 66 -13.58 -0.12 19.39
N ARG A 67 -14.57 -0.96 19.12
CA ARG A 67 -14.76 -2.22 19.84
C ARG A 67 -13.63 -3.21 19.61
N LEU A 68 -13.13 -3.29 18.35
CA LEU A 68 -12.04 -4.21 17.99
C LEU A 68 -10.71 -3.81 18.61
N LEU A 69 -10.43 -2.51 18.67
CA LEU A 69 -9.15 -1.97 19.14
C LEU A 69 -9.14 -1.70 20.64
N GLY A 70 -10.32 -1.51 21.26
CA GLY A 70 -10.40 -1.04 22.64
C GLY A 70 -9.74 0.34 22.78
N PRO A 71 -8.91 0.57 23.83
CA PRO A 71 -8.23 1.84 24.03
C PRO A 71 -7.01 2.03 23.12
N LYS A 72 -6.62 1.01 22.33
CA LYS A 72 -5.44 1.05 21.47
C LYS A 72 -5.66 1.96 20.26
N ARG A 73 -4.58 2.53 19.76
CA ARG A 73 -4.56 3.26 18.49
C ARG A 73 -4.48 2.28 17.32
N LEU A 74 -5.08 2.67 16.20
CA LEU A 74 -4.94 1.92 14.96
C LEU A 74 -3.63 2.32 14.28
N ALA A 75 -2.62 1.49 14.45
CA ALA A 75 -1.35 1.61 13.76
C ALA A 75 -1.03 0.29 13.06
N TRP A 76 -0.33 0.36 11.94
CA TRP A 76 0.07 -0.82 11.18
C TRP A 76 1.45 -0.63 10.55
N ILE A 77 2.09 -1.76 10.32
CA ILE A 77 3.34 -1.85 9.58
C ILE A 77 3.02 -2.28 8.15
N GLN A 78 3.55 -1.55 7.20
CA GLN A 78 3.47 -1.86 5.78
C GLN A 78 4.87 -2.20 5.26
N GLU A 79 5.01 -3.37 4.67
CA GLU A 79 6.22 -3.83 4.01
C GLU A 79 5.97 -3.88 2.51
N MET A 80 6.84 -3.26 1.73
CA MET A 80 6.80 -3.27 0.28
C MET A 80 8.11 -3.83 -0.26
N HIS A 81 8.01 -4.78 -1.16
CA HIS A 81 9.12 -5.23 -1.99
C HIS A 81 8.80 -4.93 -3.44
N VAL A 82 9.75 -4.34 -4.13
CA VAL A 82 9.62 -3.98 -5.54
C VAL A 82 10.81 -4.57 -6.30
N ASN A 83 10.51 -5.32 -7.32
CA ASN A 83 11.51 -5.88 -8.25
C ASN A 83 11.31 -5.25 -9.62
N SER A 84 12.37 -4.64 -10.14
CA SER A 84 12.39 -4.07 -11.48
C SER A 84 13.48 -4.78 -12.27
N SER A 85 13.10 -5.66 -13.19
CA SER A 85 14.11 -6.26 -14.09
C SER A 85 14.62 -5.20 -15.05
N SER A 86 15.88 -4.84 -14.92
CA SER A 86 16.55 -3.90 -15.81
C SER A 86 16.45 -4.38 -17.26
N GLY A 87 15.69 -3.66 -18.09
CA GLY A 87 15.58 -3.89 -19.53
C GLY A 87 14.39 -4.73 -20.00
N SER A 88 13.55 -5.27 -19.14
CA SER A 88 12.40 -6.10 -19.56
C SER A 88 11.08 -5.33 -19.82
N GLY A 89 11.04 -4.04 -19.54
CA GLY A 89 9.80 -3.26 -19.65
C GLY A 89 8.69 -3.72 -18.70
N SER A 90 9.06 -4.42 -17.63
CA SER A 90 8.13 -4.94 -16.62
C SER A 90 8.74 -4.88 -15.23
N GLY A 91 7.89 -4.97 -14.23
CA GLY A 91 8.30 -5.09 -12.82
C GLY A 91 7.23 -5.84 -12.04
N SER A 92 7.53 -6.16 -10.81
CA SER A 92 6.60 -6.81 -9.89
C SER A 92 6.89 -6.40 -8.46
N GLY A 93 5.97 -6.70 -7.56
CA GLY A 93 6.23 -6.48 -6.15
C GLY A 93 5.17 -7.10 -5.28
N THR A 94 5.43 -7.00 -4.00
CA THR A 94 4.52 -7.45 -2.93
C THR A 94 4.30 -6.34 -1.93
N LEU A 95 3.10 -6.29 -1.41
CA LEU A 95 2.71 -5.39 -0.34
C LEU A 95 2.16 -6.24 0.80
N ARG A 96 2.68 -6.07 2.00
CA ARG A 96 2.16 -6.70 3.20
C ARG A 96 1.86 -5.66 4.26
N PHE A 97 0.80 -5.83 4.97
CA PHE A 97 0.46 -4.97 6.09
C PHE A 97 -0.11 -5.78 7.25
N ARG A 98 0.20 -5.36 8.46
CA ARG A 98 -0.27 -5.98 9.69
C ARG A 98 -0.51 -4.93 10.76
N ALA A 99 -1.56 -5.10 11.54
CA ALA A 99 -1.80 -4.24 12.70
C ALA A 99 -0.66 -4.41 13.71
N GLU A 100 -0.17 -3.29 14.24
CA GLU A 100 0.91 -3.30 15.23
C GLU A 100 0.47 -3.94 16.55
N ALA A 101 -0.76 -3.64 16.99
CA ALA A 101 -1.29 -4.14 18.26
C ALA A 101 -1.59 -5.65 18.25
N ASP A 102 -2.08 -6.17 17.13
CA ASP A 102 -2.41 -7.59 16.97
C ASP A 102 -2.28 -8.03 15.50
N PRO A 103 -1.06 -8.38 15.08
CA PRO A 103 -0.77 -8.72 13.68
C PRO A 103 -1.44 -10.01 13.20
N LYS A 104 -1.85 -10.88 14.12
CA LYS A 104 -2.59 -12.10 13.75
C LYS A 104 -4.07 -11.84 13.50
N ARG A 105 -4.62 -10.82 14.14
CA ARG A 105 -6.03 -10.48 14.05
C ARG A 105 -6.36 -9.61 12.84
N LEU A 106 -5.44 -8.72 12.45
CA LEU A 106 -5.62 -7.85 11.31
C LEU A 106 -4.33 -7.82 10.47
N HIS A 107 -4.40 -8.40 9.29
CA HIS A 107 -3.30 -8.39 8.33
C HIS A 107 -3.81 -8.49 6.90
N GLY A 108 -2.95 -8.21 5.96
CA GLY A 108 -3.25 -8.35 4.55
C GLY A 108 -1.99 -8.45 3.69
N SER A 109 -2.18 -8.88 2.48
CA SER A 109 -1.13 -8.93 1.48
C SER A 109 -1.69 -8.64 0.10
N ALA A 110 -0.85 -8.14 -0.78
CA ALA A 110 -1.16 -7.99 -2.18
C ALA A 110 0.10 -8.25 -3.01
N ASP A 111 -0.10 -8.80 -4.20
CA ASP A 111 0.93 -8.90 -5.22
C ASP A 111 0.57 -7.95 -6.35
N PHE A 112 1.55 -7.34 -6.98
CA PHE A 112 1.32 -6.49 -8.13
C PHE A 112 2.33 -6.74 -9.25
N ILE A 113 1.88 -6.46 -10.46
CA ILE A 113 2.72 -6.44 -11.66
C ILE A 113 2.71 -5.03 -12.26
N LEU A 114 3.83 -4.64 -12.85
CA LEU A 114 3.99 -3.43 -13.64
C LEU A 114 4.26 -3.84 -15.08
N ALA A 115 3.34 -3.56 -15.96
CA ALA A 115 3.47 -3.87 -17.38
C ALA A 115 3.57 -2.58 -18.17
N GLY A 116 4.66 -2.42 -18.93
CA GLY A 116 4.87 -1.26 -19.80
C GLY A 116 4.18 -1.43 -21.15
N ASP A 117 3.63 -0.34 -21.70
CA ASP A 117 3.15 -0.21 -23.06
C ASP A 117 3.58 1.13 -23.67
N GLU A 118 3.13 1.45 -24.87
CA GLU A 118 3.47 2.71 -25.55
C GLU A 118 2.94 3.96 -24.82
N ALA A 119 1.91 3.81 -23.99
CA ALA A 119 1.27 4.88 -23.25
C ALA A 119 1.81 5.05 -21.81
N GLY A 120 2.64 4.11 -21.35
CA GLY A 120 3.20 4.15 -19.99
C GLY A 120 3.22 2.80 -19.29
N THR A 121 2.77 2.76 -18.06
CA THR A 121 2.75 1.54 -17.23
C THR A 121 1.37 1.28 -16.67
N VAL A 122 0.95 0.03 -16.69
CA VAL A 122 -0.23 -0.46 -15.96
C VAL A 122 0.23 -1.26 -14.75
N ARG A 123 -0.23 -0.89 -13.56
CA ARG A 123 -0.10 -1.69 -12.35
C ARG A 123 -1.40 -2.45 -12.12
N GLN A 124 -1.32 -3.77 -12.11
CA GLN A 124 -2.40 -4.64 -11.66
C GLN A 124 -2.04 -5.18 -10.28
N LEU A 125 -2.94 -5.05 -9.33
CA LEU A 125 -2.73 -5.43 -7.94
C LEU A 125 -3.87 -6.31 -7.45
N ASP A 126 -3.53 -7.49 -6.95
CA ASP A 126 -4.44 -8.45 -6.36
C ASP A 126 -4.08 -8.69 -4.90
N GLY A 127 -5.04 -8.53 -4.01
CA GLY A 127 -4.78 -8.61 -2.59
C GLY A 127 -5.89 -9.27 -1.78
N GLU A 128 -5.57 -9.49 -0.52
CA GLU A 128 -6.49 -10.02 0.48
C GLU A 128 -6.29 -9.33 1.84
N LEU A 129 -7.39 -8.95 2.46
CA LEU A 129 -7.46 -8.50 3.83
C LEU A 129 -8.10 -9.58 4.70
N VAL A 130 -7.51 -9.86 5.84
CA VAL A 130 -8.04 -10.80 6.85
C VAL A 130 -8.24 -10.07 8.17
N VAL A 131 -9.48 -10.15 8.68
CA VAL A 131 -9.82 -9.75 10.04
C VAL A 131 -10.26 -11.02 10.79
N ALA A 132 -9.33 -11.61 11.53
CA ALA A 132 -9.54 -12.87 12.24
C ALA A 132 -10.25 -12.65 13.59
N VAL A 133 -11.49 -12.17 13.54
CA VAL A 133 -12.35 -11.96 14.71
C VAL A 133 -13.64 -12.73 14.50
N PRO A 134 -14.02 -13.62 15.41
CA PRO A 134 -15.25 -14.41 15.30
C PRO A 134 -16.46 -13.49 15.12
N VAL A 135 -17.40 -13.91 14.27
CA VAL A 135 -18.70 -13.26 13.98
C VAL A 135 -18.60 -11.95 13.20
N ILE A 136 -17.70 -11.04 13.57
CA ILE A 136 -17.64 -9.69 12.99
C ILE A 136 -16.51 -9.48 11.98
N GLY A 137 -15.61 -10.44 11.82
CA GLY A 137 -14.44 -10.32 10.94
C GLY A 137 -14.80 -9.96 9.50
N HIS A 138 -15.70 -10.69 8.87
CA HIS A 138 -16.13 -10.41 7.50
C HIS A 138 -16.84 -9.06 7.34
N GLN A 139 -17.58 -8.62 8.35
CA GLN A 139 -18.20 -7.31 8.33
C GLN A 139 -17.16 -6.20 8.43
N ALA A 140 -16.12 -6.40 9.25
CA ALA A 140 -15.01 -5.48 9.36
C ALA A 140 -14.22 -5.40 8.04
N GLU A 141 -13.93 -6.53 7.40
CA GLU A 141 -13.27 -6.59 6.09
C GLU A 141 -14.02 -5.75 5.03
N ARG A 142 -15.34 -5.90 4.95
CA ARG A 142 -16.18 -5.12 4.01
C ARG A 142 -16.15 -3.62 4.26
N ARG A 143 -15.86 -3.19 5.46
CA ARG A 143 -15.73 -1.76 5.81
C ARG A 143 -14.32 -1.23 5.55
N ILE A 144 -13.30 -2.06 5.75
CA ILE A 144 -11.90 -1.65 5.64
C ILE A 144 -11.44 -1.64 4.18
N VAL A 145 -11.78 -2.64 3.38
CA VAL A 145 -11.30 -2.78 1.99
C VAL A 145 -11.59 -1.56 1.12
N PRO A 146 -12.78 -0.92 1.16
CA PRO A 146 -13.00 0.31 0.39
C PRO A 146 -12.07 1.45 0.76
N GLY A 147 -11.67 1.55 2.03
CA GLY A 147 -10.69 2.53 2.51
C GLY A 147 -9.28 2.25 1.97
N ILE A 148 -8.89 0.99 1.93
CA ILE A 148 -7.61 0.55 1.33
C ILE A 148 -7.56 0.92 -0.15
N LEU A 149 -8.60 0.60 -0.91
CA LEU A 149 -8.68 0.90 -2.35
C LEU A 149 -8.63 2.42 -2.61
N ARG A 150 -9.38 3.20 -1.84
CA ARG A 150 -9.34 4.67 -1.95
C ARG A 150 -7.95 5.24 -1.68
N ARG A 151 -7.25 4.71 -0.68
CA ARG A 151 -5.88 5.11 -0.38
C ARG A 151 -4.94 4.77 -1.54
N MET A 152 -5.08 3.59 -2.14
CA MET A 152 -4.29 3.17 -3.29
C MET A 152 -4.54 4.06 -4.52
N ASP A 153 -5.79 4.51 -4.71
CA ASP A 153 -6.14 5.45 -5.79
C ASP A 153 -5.47 6.83 -5.57
N ILE A 154 -5.49 7.35 -4.34
CA ILE A 154 -4.82 8.62 -3.99
C ILE A 154 -3.30 8.50 -4.18
N GLU A 155 -2.71 7.40 -3.73
CA GLU A 155 -1.28 7.10 -3.92
C GLU A 155 -0.93 7.04 -5.41
N ALA A 156 -1.73 6.33 -6.20
CA ALA A 156 -1.51 6.19 -7.64
C ALA A 156 -1.61 7.54 -8.37
N GLN A 157 -2.58 8.37 -8.02
CA GLN A 157 -2.71 9.70 -8.58
C GLN A 157 -1.49 10.57 -8.26
N ALA A 158 -1.05 10.61 -7.02
CA ALA A 158 0.12 11.39 -6.60
C ALA A 158 1.41 10.89 -7.25
N LEU A 159 1.54 9.58 -7.43
CA LEU A 159 2.66 8.97 -8.13
C LEU A 159 2.68 9.37 -9.60
N ASP A 160 1.54 9.32 -10.28
CA ASP A 160 1.41 9.74 -11.68
C ASP A 160 1.69 11.25 -11.88
N GLU A 161 1.24 12.08 -10.95
CA GLU A 161 1.57 13.53 -10.96
C GLU A 161 3.08 13.78 -10.87
N LYS A 162 3.79 13.03 -10.03
CA LYS A 162 5.27 13.10 -9.95
C LYS A 162 5.94 12.63 -11.24
N LEU A 163 5.45 11.59 -11.87
CA LEU A 163 5.97 11.07 -13.13
C LEU A 163 5.80 12.08 -14.27
N ARG A 164 4.70 12.83 -14.29
CA ARG A 164 4.44 13.86 -15.28
C ARG A 164 5.27 15.14 -15.07
N GLY A 165 5.57 15.47 -13.82
CA GLY A 165 6.31 16.67 -13.44
C GLY A 165 7.83 16.51 -13.43
N GLY A 166 8.28 15.26 -13.55
CA GLY A 166 9.72 14.90 -13.55
C GLY A 166 10.31 14.60 -14.98
#